data_63a9e7a59da17dcebcfb8d48685b358d
#
_entry.id   63a9e7a59da17dcebcfb8d48685b358d
#
_cell.length_a   1.000
_cell.length_b   1.000
_cell.length_c   1.000
_cell.angle_alpha   90.00
_cell.angle_beta   90.00
_cell.angle_gamma   90.00
#
_symmetry.space_group_name_H-M   'P 1'
#
loop_
_entity.id
_entity.type
_entity.pdbx_description
1 polymer ?
#
loop_
_entity_poly.entity_id
_entity_poly.type
_entity_poly.pdbx_seq_one_letter_code
_entity_poly.pdbx_strand_id
1 'polypeptide(L)'
;MRAGGSPSTLEAAYVLRDKVPAGPWGIVGDGLLLGSGVSKLRMRFEVRTRGSAATDDSGDQVLVGVENLFVRDTAKPFQAVRFDTTAAGAAANAEAGDKLVFRITALSDGSDPGGMYVLNGDGAQLGGRIPHLQLPPLP
;
A
#
# COMPACT_ATOMS: atom_id res chain seq x y z
N MET A 1 8.81 4.42 -6.80
CA MET A 1 9.45 3.95 -5.56
C MET A 1 10.27 2.70 -5.84
N ARG A 2 11.30 2.46 -5.10
CA ARG A 2 12.14 1.27 -5.19
C ARG A 2 12.76 0.97 -3.82
N ALA A 3 13.14 -0.29 -3.58
CA ALA A 3 13.87 -0.67 -2.38
C ALA A 3 15.22 0.06 -2.30
N GLY A 4 15.55 0.62 -1.15
CA GLY A 4 16.76 1.41 -0.95
C GLY A 4 16.82 2.71 -1.74
N GLY A 5 15.79 3.03 -2.51
CA GLY A 5 15.70 4.27 -3.27
C GLY A 5 15.04 5.40 -2.48
N SER A 6 14.83 6.52 -3.16
CA SER A 6 14.12 7.67 -2.59
C SER A 6 12.99 8.08 -3.55
N PRO A 7 11.72 7.87 -3.18
CA PRO A 7 11.28 7.23 -1.94
C PRO A 7 11.28 5.69 -2.01
N SER A 8 11.51 5.04 -0.88
CA SER A 8 11.26 3.61 -0.70
C SER A 8 9.91 3.33 -0.04
N THR A 9 9.28 4.34 0.49
CA THR A 9 8.00 4.28 1.22
C THR A 9 7.11 5.44 0.79
N LEU A 10 5.83 5.13 0.59
CA LEU A 10 4.78 6.12 0.35
C LEU A 10 3.70 5.94 1.42
N GLU A 11 3.15 7.07 1.88
CA GLU A 11 2.06 7.07 2.86
C GLU A 11 0.93 7.99 2.42
N ALA A 12 -0.30 7.58 2.75
CA ALA A 12 -1.47 8.43 2.72
C ALA A 12 -2.14 8.36 4.10
N ALA A 13 -2.55 9.48 4.65
CA ALA A 13 -3.14 9.56 5.97
C ALA A 13 -4.51 10.22 5.92
N TYR A 14 -5.44 9.69 6.70
CA TYR A 14 -6.82 10.14 6.79
C TYR A 14 -7.19 10.30 8.24
N VAL A 15 -7.89 11.38 8.58
CA VAL A 15 -8.39 11.59 9.94
C VAL A 15 -9.61 10.70 10.16
N LEU A 16 -9.57 9.89 11.21
CA LEU A 16 -10.67 9.02 11.57
C LEU A 16 -11.83 9.83 12.17
N ARG A 17 -13.03 9.50 11.76
CA ARG A 17 -14.26 10.09 12.31
C ARG A 17 -14.92 9.18 13.35
N ASP A 18 -14.55 7.90 13.34
CA ASP A 18 -15.13 6.89 14.22
C ASP A 18 -14.13 5.73 14.38
N LYS A 19 -14.50 4.77 15.23
CA LYS A 19 -13.71 3.57 15.46
C LYS A 19 -13.65 2.71 14.19
N VAL A 20 -12.53 2.00 14.03
CA VAL A 20 -12.32 1.05 12.94
C VAL A 20 -12.50 -0.37 13.49
N PRO A 21 -13.45 -1.16 12.97
CA PRO A 21 -13.66 -2.51 13.44
C PRO A 21 -12.57 -3.46 12.96
N ALA A 22 -12.41 -4.59 13.65
CA ALA A 22 -11.66 -5.71 13.12
C ALA A 22 -12.39 -6.33 11.92
N GLY A 23 -11.66 -6.96 11.03
CA GLY A 23 -12.26 -7.67 9.91
C GLY A 23 -11.42 -7.57 8.63
N PRO A 24 -12.00 -7.95 7.50
CA PRO A 24 -11.29 -7.96 6.23
C PRO A 24 -11.11 -6.55 5.65
N TRP A 25 -9.89 -6.25 5.23
CA TRP A 25 -9.56 -5.05 4.48
C TRP A 25 -9.33 -5.41 3.02
N GLY A 26 -9.84 -4.59 2.12
CA GLY A 26 -9.50 -4.66 0.71
C GLY A 26 -8.50 -3.58 0.32
N ILE A 27 -7.47 -3.96 -0.42
CA ILE A 27 -6.46 -3.06 -0.95
C ILE A 27 -6.46 -3.21 -2.46
N VAL A 28 -6.89 -2.18 -3.16
CA VAL A 28 -7.04 -2.19 -4.61
C VAL A 28 -6.24 -1.05 -5.21
N GLY A 29 -5.44 -1.36 -6.21
CA GLY A 29 -4.67 -0.35 -6.90
C GLY A 29 -4.02 -0.87 -8.17
N ASP A 30 -3.33 0.03 -8.81
CA ASP A 30 -2.63 -0.21 -10.06
C ASP A 30 -1.27 0.46 -10.01
N GLY A 31 -0.30 -0.12 -10.74
CA GLY A 31 1.03 0.43 -10.84
C GLY A 31 1.66 0.15 -12.20
N LEU A 32 2.75 0.85 -12.46
CA LEU A 32 3.63 0.58 -13.59
C LEU A 32 4.95 0.06 -13.04
N LEU A 33 5.23 -1.21 -13.27
CA LEU A 33 6.46 -1.86 -12.85
C LEU A 33 7.56 -1.53 -13.85
N LEU A 34 8.64 -0.96 -13.35
CA LEU A 34 9.75 -0.44 -14.14
C LEU A 34 10.97 -1.36 -14.00
N GLY A 35 11.82 -1.35 -15.00
CA GLY A 35 13.09 -2.07 -14.96
C GLY A 35 13.63 -2.36 -16.35
N SER A 36 14.81 -2.96 -16.41
CA SER A 36 15.41 -3.47 -17.63
C SER A 36 15.48 -5.01 -17.56
N GLY A 37 14.89 -5.69 -18.53
CA GLY A 37 14.81 -7.14 -18.50
C GLY A 37 13.89 -7.69 -17.42
N VAL A 38 14.19 -8.88 -16.92
CA VAL A 38 13.44 -9.48 -15.80
C VAL A 38 13.85 -8.81 -14.51
N SER A 39 12.88 -8.30 -13.78
CA SER A 39 13.09 -7.70 -12.47
C SER A 39 11.98 -8.09 -11.51
N LYS A 40 12.29 -8.04 -10.23
CA LYS A 40 11.36 -8.39 -9.16
C LYS A 40 11.28 -7.23 -8.18
N LEU A 41 10.08 -6.97 -7.70
CA LEU A 41 9.83 -6.00 -6.66
C LEU A 41 8.90 -6.61 -5.61
N ARG A 42 9.39 -6.73 -4.40
CA ARG A 42 8.54 -7.08 -3.26
C ARG A 42 8.02 -5.81 -2.62
N MET A 43 6.73 -5.76 -2.41
CA MET A 43 6.07 -4.61 -1.80
C MET A 43 5.27 -5.05 -0.58
N ARG A 44 5.36 -4.25 0.47
CA ARG A 44 4.52 -4.40 1.66
C ARG A 44 3.46 -3.33 1.66
N PHE A 45 2.23 -3.76 1.84
CA PHE A 45 1.07 -2.89 2.04
C PHE A 45 0.66 -2.98 3.50
N GLU A 46 0.54 -1.84 4.15
CA GLU A 46 0.15 -1.77 5.56
C GLU A 46 -0.99 -0.79 5.76
N VAL A 47 -1.93 -1.17 6.62
CA VAL A 47 -2.91 -0.25 7.21
C VAL A 47 -2.54 -0.09 8.66
N ARG A 48 -2.35 1.16 9.08
CA ARG A 48 -1.87 1.50 10.42
C ARG A 48 -2.78 2.56 11.03
N THR A 49 -2.80 2.62 12.36
CA THR A 49 -3.38 3.76 13.07
C THR A 49 -2.27 4.52 13.77
N ARG A 50 -2.40 5.83 13.79
CA ARG A 50 -1.44 6.75 14.39
C ARG A 50 -2.19 7.77 15.24
N GLY A 51 -1.70 8.02 16.43
CA GLY A 51 -2.31 8.99 17.34
C GLY A 51 -2.32 10.40 16.74
N SER A 52 -3.34 11.17 17.08
CA SER A 52 -3.52 12.55 16.57
C SER A 52 -2.35 13.47 16.90
N ALA A 53 -1.69 13.26 18.04
CA ALA A 53 -0.55 14.05 18.47
C ALA A 53 0.81 13.47 18.07
N ALA A 54 0.84 12.32 17.40
CA ALA A 54 2.08 11.66 17.02
C ALA A 54 2.81 12.44 15.92
N THR A 55 4.12 12.58 16.07
CA THR A 55 4.98 13.27 15.10
C THR A 55 5.75 12.30 14.20
N ASP A 56 5.73 11.00 14.54
CA ASP A 56 6.39 9.95 13.78
C ASP A 56 5.57 8.65 13.86
N ASP A 57 6.12 7.57 13.32
CA ASP A 57 5.45 6.28 13.23
C ASP A 57 5.77 5.31 14.36
N SER A 58 6.54 5.72 15.36
CA SER A 58 7.05 4.82 16.42
C SER A 58 5.93 4.21 17.27
N GLY A 59 4.82 4.92 17.45
CA GLY A 59 3.66 4.44 18.20
C GLY A 59 2.54 3.87 17.34
N ASP A 60 2.76 3.69 16.04
CA ASP A 60 1.73 3.18 15.15
C ASP A 60 1.30 1.76 15.54
N GLN A 61 0.00 1.50 15.45
CA GLN A 61 -0.53 0.14 15.48
C GLN A 61 -0.70 -0.35 14.05
N VAL A 62 -0.08 -1.47 13.69
CA VAL A 62 -0.28 -2.11 12.40
C VAL A 62 -1.52 -2.99 12.47
N LEU A 63 -2.55 -2.66 11.70
CA LEU A 63 -3.78 -3.44 11.62
C LEU A 63 -3.67 -4.55 10.59
N VAL A 64 -3.07 -4.24 9.44
CA VAL A 64 -2.89 -5.15 8.31
C VAL A 64 -1.48 -5.00 7.78
N GLY A 65 -0.82 -6.12 7.50
CA GLY A 65 0.43 -6.14 6.76
C GLY A 65 0.42 -7.28 5.76
N VAL A 66 0.61 -6.97 4.48
CA VAL A 66 0.61 -7.95 3.39
C VAL A 66 1.76 -7.66 2.45
N GLU A 67 2.46 -8.71 2.02
CA GLU A 67 3.53 -8.59 1.03
C GLU A 67 3.12 -9.23 -0.29
N ASN A 68 3.42 -8.54 -1.38
CA ASN A 68 3.24 -9.05 -2.74
C ASN A 68 4.57 -8.96 -3.50
N LEU A 69 4.83 -9.98 -4.31
CA LEU A 69 5.95 -10.00 -5.21
C LEU A 69 5.44 -9.73 -6.63
N PHE A 70 5.96 -8.67 -7.24
CA PHE A 70 5.70 -8.34 -8.63
C PHE A 70 6.89 -8.73 -9.48
N VAL A 71 6.64 -9.45 -10.56
CA VAL A 71 7.68 -9.91 -11.49
C VAL A 71 7.43 -9.25 -12.84
N ARG A 72 8.46 -8.57 -13.35
CA ARG A 72 8.47 -8.04 -14.68
C ARG A 72 9.27 -9.01 -15.55
N ASP A 73 8.63 -9.56 -16.56
CA ASP A 73 9.22 -10.55 -17.43
C ASP A 73 9.14 -10.14 -18.91
N THR A 74 9.30 -8.87 -19.21
CA THR A 74 9.10 -8.36 -20.55
C THR A 74 10.27 -7.49 -20.99
N ALA A 75 10.53 -7.46 -22.29
CA ALA A 75 11.47 -6.54 -22.90
C ALA A 75 10.94 -5.09 -22.92
N LYS A 76 9.66 -4.88 -22.61
CA LYS A 76 9.08 -3.54 -22.54
C LYS A 76 9.67 -2.76 -21.36
N PRO A 77 9.80 -1.41 -21.49
CA PRO A 77 10.37 -0.58 -20.41
C PRO A 77 9.49 -0.52 -19.16
N PHE A 78 8.21 -0.86 -19.27
CA PHE A 78 7.30 -0.89 -18.13
C PHE A 78 6.22 -1.95 -18.36
N GLN A 79 5.63 -2.42 -17.27
CA GLN A 79 4.53 -3.36 -17.28
C GLN A 79 3.46 -2.89 -16.30
N ALA A 80 2.22 -2.78 -16.77
CA ALA A 80 1.09 -2.50 -15.89
C ALA A 80 0.82 -3.69 -14.98
N VAL A 81 0.65 -3.43 -13.71
CA VAL A 81 0.31 -4.43 -12.70
C VAL A 81 -0.90 -3.96 -11.91
N ARG A 82 -1.67 -4.91 -11.45
CA ARG A 82 -2.85 -4.67 -10.65
C ARG A 82 -2.73 -5.43 -9.34
N PHE A 83 -3.06 -4.78 -8.24
CA PHE A 83 -3.16 -5.44 -6.95
C PHE A 83 -4.58 -5.30 -6.41
N ASP A 84 -5.11 -6.44 -5.98
CA ASP A 84 -6.44 -6.55 -5.39
C ASP A 84 -6.32 -7.61 -4.30
N THR A 85 -6.05 -7.14 -3.09
CA THR A 85 -5.69 -8.01 -1.98
C THR A 85 -6.67 -7.81 -0.84
N THR A 86 -7.14 -8.91 -0.26
CA THR A 86 -7.94 -8.89 0.95
C THR A 86 -7.15 -9.53 2.09
N ALA A 87 -7.14 -8.87 3.24
CA ALA A 87 -6.43 -9.37 4.41
C ALA A 87 -7.23 -9.06 5.68
N ALA A 88 -7.20 -10.00 6.62
CA ALA A 88 -7.81 -9.79 7.92
C ALA A 88 -7.01 -8.77 8.73
N GLY A 89 -7.70 -7.84 9.36
CA GLY A 89 -7.10 -6.82 10.20
C GLY A 89 -7.50 -6.95 11.66
N ALA A 90 -6.60 -6.55 12.54
CA ALA A 90 -6.84 -6.47 13.98
C ALA A 90 -7.79 -5.33 14.33
N ALA A 91 -8.40 -5.39 15.50
CA ALA A 91 -9.16 -4.26 16.03
C ALA A 91 -8.23 -3.09 16.33
N ALA A 92 -8.65 -1.89 15.93
CA ALA A 92 -7.88 -0.68 16.16
C ALA A 92 -8.10 -0.15 17.59
N ASN A 93 -7.02 0.32 18.20
CA ASN A 93 -7.08 1.07 19.46
C ASN A 93 -7.24 2.57 19.23
N ALA A 94 -7.62 2.95 18.03
CA ALA A 94 -7.74 4.34 17.62
C ALA A 94 -9.13 4.90 17.89
N GLU A 95 -9.18 6.20 18.09
CA GLU A 95 -10.39 6.96 18.35
C GLU A 95 -10.60 8.00 17.24
N ALA A 96 -11.76 8.64 17.26
CA ALA A 96 -12.01 9.79 16.38
C ALA A 96 -10.93 10.87 16.60
N GLY A 97 -10.40 11.41 15.52
CA GLY A 97 -9.30 12.37 15.52
C GLY A 97 -7.93 11.75 15.31
N ASP A 98 -7.74 10.48 15.57
CA ASP A 98 -6.53 9.75 15.18
C ASP A 98 -6.45 9.57 13.67
N LYS A 99 -5.34 9.09 13.16
CA LYS A 99 -5.12 8.93 11.73
C LYS A 99 -5.14 7.46 11.33
N LEU A 100 -5.80 7.18 10.23
CA LEU A 100 -5.63 5.96 9.49
C LEU A 100 -4.54 6.19 8.46
N VAL A 101 -3.50 5.36 8.45
CA VAL A 101 -2.36 5.50 7.56
C VAL A 101 -2.28 4.28 6.66
N PHE A 102 -2.30 4.50 5.36
CA PHE A 102 -1.98 3.48 4.39
C PHE A 102 -0.54 3.67 3.94
N ARG A 103 0.28 2.63 4.09
CA ARG A 103 1.70 2.67 3.74
C ARG A 103 2.02 1.60 2.72
N ILE A 104 2.79 1.99 1.71
CA ILE A 104 3.39 1.07 0.75
C ILE A 104 4.90 1.19 0.89
N THR A 105 5.58 0.06 1.08
CA THR A 105 7.03 0.00 1.20
C THR A 105 7.61 -0.94 0.14
N ALA A 106 8.60 -0.46 -0.60
CA ALA A 106 9.36 -1.29 -1.51
C ALA A 106 10.48 -1.99 -0.74
N LEU A 107 10.51 -3.31 -0.84
CA LEU A 107 11.47 -4.16 -0.15
C LEU A 107 12.45 -4.78 -1.15
N SER A 108 13.71 -4.93 -0.74
CA SER A 108 14.68 -5.67 -1.53
C SER A 108 14.51 -7.17 -1.29
N ASP A 109 14.52 -7.94 -2.36
CA ASP A 109 14.53 -9.41 -2.28
C ASP A 109 15.92 -10.01 -2.62
N GLY A 110 16.95 -9.18 -2.72
CA GLY A 110 18.31 -9.60 -3.05
C GLY A 110 18.59 -9.68 -4.55
N SER A 111 17.61 -9.46 -5.41
CA SER A 111 17.78 -9.35 -6.86
C SER A 111 17.85 -7.87 -7.29
N ASP A 112 18.02 -7.62 -8.60
CA ASP A 112 17.92 -6.25 -9.11
C ASP A 112 16.52 -5.69 -8.86
N PRO A 113 16.37 -4.72 -7.97
CA PRO A 113 15.04 -4.25 -7.60
C PRO A 113 14.45 -3.42 -8.71
N GLY A 114 13.34 -3.85 -9.25
CA GLY A 114 12.50 -3.00 -10.08
C GLY A 114 12.05 -1.77 -9.31
N GLY A 115 11.51 -0.82 -10.04
CA GLY A 115 10.79 0.30 -9.45
C GLY A 115 9.31 0.21 -9.79
N MET A 116 8.49 0.98 -9.13
CA MET A 116 7.07 1.07 -9.44
C MET A 116 6.58 2.50 -9.32
N TYR A 117 5.82 2.95 -10.30
CA TYR A 117 4.94 4.09 -10.16
C TYR A 117 3.58 3.58 -9.66
N VAL A 118 3.18 4.02 -8.49
CA VAL A 118 1.83 3.74 -7.96
C VAL A 118 0.90 4.80 -8.49
N LEU A 119 -0.15 4.37 -9.17
CA LEU A 119 -1.11 5.29 -9.77
C LEU A 119 -2.22 5.61 -8.76
N ASN A 120 -2.45 6.88 -8.55
CA ASN A 120 -3.43 7.39 -7.59
C ASN A 120 -4.47 8.32 -8.20
N GLY A 121 -4.65 8.22 -9.51
CA GLY A 121 -5.58 9.09 -10.23
C GLY A 121 -7.04 8.68 -10.11
N ASP A 122 -7.84 9.22 -11.00
CA ASP A 122 -9.29 8.98 -11.08
C ASP A 122 -9.68 7.69 -11.80
N GLY A 123 -8.71 6.85 -12.11
CA GLY A 123 -8.92 5.60 -12.84
C GLY A 123 -8.88 5.74 -14.36
N ALA A 124 -8.74 6.94 -14.90
CA ALA A 124 -8.77 7.15 -16.35
C ALA A 124 -7.62 6.47 -17.09
N GLN A 125 -6.50 6.23 -16.42
CA GLN A 125 -5.28 5.69 -17.00
C GLN A 125 -5.27 4.16 -17.13
N LEU A 126 -6.06 3.45 -16.33
CA LEU A 126 -6.03 1.99 -16.25
C LEU A 126 -7.45 1.39 -16.26
N GLY A 127 -8.21 1.73 -17.29
CA GLY A 127 -9.51 1.08 -17.52
C GLY A 127 -10.59 1.42 -16.51
N GLY A 128 -10.52 2.59 -15.90
CA GLY A 128 -11.57 3.08 -15.01
C GLY A 128 -11.47 2.61 -13.55
N ARG A 129 -10.42 1.88 -13.18
CA ARG A 129 -10.23 1.49 -11.77
C ARG A 129 -9.72 2.65 -10.95
N ILE A 130 -10.35 2.84 -9.80
CA ILE A 130 -9.94 3.84 -8.81
C ILE A 130 -9.20 3.12 -7.69
N PRO A 131 -7.93 3.48 -7.39
CA PRO A 131 -7.23 2.93 -6.23
C PRO A 131 -7.99 3.26 -4.95
N HIS A 132 -8.17 2.29 -4.09
CA HIS A 132 -8.90 2.50 -2.83
C HIS A 132 -8.55 1.47 -1.77
N LEU A 133 -8.82 1.84 -0.53
CA LEU A 133 -8.93 0.93 0.60
C LEU A 133 -10.39 0.66 0.86
N GLN A 134 -10.73 -0.61 1.03
CA GLN A 134 -12.05 -1.02 1.50
C GLN A 134 -11.95 -1.40 2.97
N LEU A 135 -12.66 -0.68 3.80
CA LEU A 135 -12.69 -0.93 5.24
C LEU A 135 -13.51 -2.19 5.57
N PRO A 136 -13.24 -2.83 6.72
CA PRO A 136 -14.13 -3.89 7.18
C PRO A 136 -15.56 -3.40 7.32
N PRO A 137 -16.55 -4.27 7.07
CA PRO A 137 -17.94 -3.91 7.29
C PRO A 137 -18.18 -3.52 8.74
N LEU A 138 -19.04 -2.54 8.97
CA LEU A 138 -19.49 -2.21 10.32
C LEU A 138 -20.30 -3.38 10.87
N PRO A 139 -20.16 -3.66 12.17
CA PRO A 139 -20.92 -4.73 12.81
C PRO A 139 -22.41 -4.42 12.88
#